data_993afe3247878709aafd15a7e85e499c
#
_entry.id   993afe3247878709aafd15a7e85e499c
#
_cell.length_a   1.000
_cell.length_b   1.000
_cell.length_c   1.000
_cell.angle_alpha   90.00
_cell.angle_beta   90.00
_cell.angle_gamma   90.00
#
_symmetry.space_group_name_H-M   'P 1'
#
loop_
_entity.id
_entity.type
_entity.pdbx_description
1 polymer ?
#
loop_
_entity_poly.entity_id
_entity_poly.type
_entity_poly.pdbx_seq_one_letter_code
_entity_poly.pdbx_strand_id
1 'polypeptide(L)'
;MFTAESEKTGPEKPLTTASVSLAWAPYAIMSVLLMLTGIVRQMETPVKEGPGPVRIIGSLHTNYQVPIPTLHNQVFRDAALHESGQQQKPESALFNFAWLTAPGTAVFVAALLSMVMLRMNLGQVGRVFRQTFRQMRIPIPTIACMLGLSYVTRYAGMDATLGIAFAGTGLLYPFFAPILGWLGVFLTGTDAGSNALFGSLQKITATTIAGPPLNAFPDLSLGQAQVLICTSNSTGGVMGKMIDAQSICVATAATNQLGKEADIFKAVIWHSIFLAVIIGLLTLLQAYVHPFTGMVPQP
;
A
#
# COMPACT_ATOMS: atom_id res chain seq x y z
N MET A 1 -5.65 28.43 -8.02
CA MET A 1 -6.60 28.64 -9.13
C MET A 1 -5.92 28.13 -10.39
N PHE A 2 -6.27 26.92 -10.81
CA PHE A 2 -5.63 26.26 -11.96
C PHE A 2 -6.35 26.76 -13.21
N THR A 3 -5.72 27.62 -13.97
CA THR A 3 -6.16 27.94 -15.33
C THR A 3 -5.69 26.82 -16.23
N ALA A 4 -6.60 25.91 -16.62
CA ALA A 4 -6.38 25.04 -17.73
C ALA A 4 -6.26 25.92 -19.00
N GLU A 5 -5.07 26.01 -19.57
CA GLU A 5 -4.93 26.48 -20.95
C GLU A 5 -5.72 25.54 -21.83
N SER A 6 -6.80 26.05 -22.42
CA SER A 6 -7.58 25.30 -23.38
C SER A 6 -6.71 25.08 -24.62
N GLU A 7 -6.17 23.87 -24.77
CA GLU A 7 -5.67 23.44 -26.07
C GLU A 7 -6.78 23.68 -27.10
N LYS A 8 -6.44 24.43 -28.16
CA LYS A 8 -7.32 24.66 -29.31
C LYS A 8 -7.68 23.30 -29.88
N THR A 9 -8.83 22.78 -29.50
CA THR A 9 -9.41 21.60 -30.11
C THR A 9 -9.69 21.91 -31.59
N GLY A 10 -9.00 21.18 -32.48
CA GLY A 10 -9.38 21.16 -33.91
C GLY A 10 -10.82 20.67 -34.07
N PRO A 11 -11.41 20.74 -35.26
CA PRO A 11 -12.81 20.39 -35.49
C PRO A 11 -13.15 19.02 -34.85
N GLU A 12 -14.12 19.00 -33.95
CA GLU A 12 -14.55 17.79 -33.25
C GLU A 12 -15.00 16.74 -34.28
N LYS A 13 -14.28 15.62 -34.31
CA LYS A 13 -14.69 14.48 -35.14
C LYS A 13 -15.97 13.89 -34.55
N PRO A 14 -16.98 13.56 -35.39
CA PRO A 14 -18.22 12.98 -34.90
C PRO A 14 -17.93 11.69 -34.13
N LEU A 15 -18.51 11.58 -32.93
CA LEU A 15 -18.42 10.40 -32.08
C LEU A 15 -19.18 9.25 -32.72
N THR A 16 -18.47 8.32 -33.30
CA THR A 16 -19.02 7.06 -33.84
C THR A 16 -18.78 5.95 -32.81
N THR A 17 -19.66 4.93 -32.77
CA THR A 17 -19.49 3.76 -31.89
C THR A 17 -18.11 3.13 -32.05
N ALA A 18 -17.58 3.08 -33.28
CA ALA A 18 -16.24 2.56 -33.54
C ALA A 18 -15.13 3.43 -32.91
N SER A 19 -15.25 4.77 -32.96
CA SER A 19 -14.27 5.66 -32.36
C SER A 19 -14.31 5.59 -30.82
N VAL A 20 -15.49 5.47 -30.26
CA VAL A 20 -15.67 5.31 -28.80
C VAL A 20 -15.11 3.95 -28.35
N SER A 21 -15.45 2.85 -29.04
CA SER A 21 -14.90 1.53 -28.70
C SER A 21 -13.38 1.48 -28.81
N LEU A 22 -12.79 2.11 -29.82
CA LEU A 22 -11.34 2.20 -29.99
C LEU A 22 -10.67 3.02 -28.86
N ALA A 23 -11.32 4.08 -28.39
CA ALA A 23 -10.83 4.90 -27.29
C ALA A 23 -10.86 4.16 -25.94
N TRP A 24 -11.87 3.29 -25.71
CA TRP A 24 -12.02 2.50 -24.49
C TRP A 24 -11.22 1.18 -24.50
N ALA A 25 -10.85 0.68 -25.69
CA ALA A 25 -10.17 -0.60 -25.83
C ALA A 25 -8.87 -0.72 -25.01
N PRO A 26 -7.97 0.30 -24.90
CA PRO A 26 -6.80 0.22 -24.03
C PRO A 26 -7.14 -0.07 -22.57
N TYR A 27 -8.18 0.55 -22.05
CA TYR A 27 -8.63 0.35 -20.66
C TYR A 27 -9.22 -1.05 -20.46
N ALA A 28 -10.00 -1.54 -21.43
CA ALA A 28 -10.54 -2.88 -21.41
C ALA A 28 -9.42 -3.94 -21.43
N ILE A 29 -8.44 -3.78 -22.33
CA ILE A 29 -7.26 -4.65 -22.41
C ILE A 29 -6.50 -4.65 -21.08
N MET A 30 -6.23 -3.48 -20.52
CA MET A 30 -5.56 -3.35 -19.23
C MET A 30 -6.33 -4.06 -18.12
N SER A 31 -7.65 -3.88 -18.04
CA SER A 31 -8.49 -4.52 -17.01
C SER A 31 -8.48 -6.04 -17.13
N VAL A 32 -8.56 -6.58 -18.34
CA VAL A 32 -8.48 -8.03 -18.59
C VAL A 32 -7.12 -8.58 -18.19
N LEU A 33 -6.03 -7.91 -18.57
CA LEU A 33 -4.68 -8.36 -18.23
C LEU A 33 -4.43 -8.28 -16.72
N LEU A 34 -4.89 -7.23 -16.04
CA LEU A 34 -4.79 -7.12 -14.59
C LEU A 34 -5.60 -8.22 -13.89
N MET A 35 -6.80 -8.55 -14.39
CA MET A 35 -7.60 -9.64 -13.87
C MET A 35 -6.88 -10.99 -14.02
N LEU A 36 -6.37 -11.28 -15.23
CA LEU A 36 -5.67 -12.54 -15.49
C LEU A 36 -4.39 -12.69 -14.63
N THR A 37 -3.56 -11.64 -14.59
CA THR A 37 -2.35 -11.65 -13.74
C THR A 37 -2.71 -11.70 -12.24
N GLY A 38 -3.83 -11.10 -11.83
CA GLY A 38 -4.35 -11.16 -10.48
C GLY A 38 -4.78 -12.57 -10.07
N ILE A 39 -5.46 -13.31 -10.96
CA ILE A 39 -5.82 -14.72 -10.73
C ILE A 39 -4.56 -15.57 -10.55
N VAL A 40 -3.57 -15.41 -11.44
CA VAL A 40 -2.29 -16.14 -11.32
C VAL A 40 -1.59 -15.78 -10.00
N ARG A 41 -1.62 -14.50 -9.59
CA ARG A 41 -1.03 -14.06 -8.32
C ARG A 41 -1.73 -14.67 -7.11
N GLN A 42 -3.03 -14.88 -7.15
CA GLN A 42 -3.74 -15.60 -6.08
C GLN A 42 -3.27 -17.05 -5.95
N MET A 43 -2.91 -17.68 -7.07
CA MET A 43 -2.36 -19.04 -7.06
C MET A 43 -0.93 -19.10 -6.49
N GLU A 44 -0.20 -17.99 -6.49
CA GLU A 44 1.14 -17.86 -5.91
C GLU A 44 1.15 -17.85 -4.37
N THR A 45 0.00 -17.69 -3.73
CA THR A 45 -0.11 -17.54 -2.27
C THR A 45 -0.55 -18.85 -1.60
N PRO A 46 0.36 -19.75 -1.20
CA PRO A 46 0.00 -20.79 -0.24
C PRO A 46 -0.12 -20.16 1.15
N VAL A 47 -1.14 -20.57 1.88
CA VAL A 47 -1.70 -19.96 3.09
C VAL A 47 -0.75 -19.83 4.29
N LYS A 48 0.48 -20.28 4.27
CA LYS A 48 1.39 -20.31 5.44
C LYS A 48 2.80 -19.74 5.28
N GLU A 49 3.34 -19.57 4.07
CA GLU A 49 4.79 -19.30 3.92
C GLU A 49 5.15 -18.15 2.95
N GLY A 50 4.20 -17.32 2.56
CA GLY A 50 4.42 -16.28 1.56
C GLY A 50 4.20 -16.76 0.11
N PRO A 51 4.26 -15.88 -0.89
CA PRO A 51 3.92 -16.22 -2.27
C PRO A 51 4.89 -17.24 -2.84
N GLY A 52 4.43 -18.49 -2.98
CA GLY A 52 5.16 -19.54 -3.67
C GLY A 52 5.11 -19.33 -5.19
N PRO A 53 6.18 -19.67 -5.94
CA PRO A 53 6.19 -19.52 -7.39
C PRO A 53 5.25 -20.53 -8.06
N VAL A 54 4.42 -20.05 -8.98
CA VAL A 54 3.67 -20.92 -9.89
C VAL A 54 4.58 -21.29 -11.06
N ARG A 55 4.68 -22.59 -11.33
CA ARG A 55 5.43 -23.10 -12.48
C ARG A 55 4.61 -22.85 -13.75
N ILE A 56 5.21 -22.18 -14.74
CA ILE A 56 4.59 -21.91 -16.04
C ILE A 56 4.93 -23.02 -17.02
N ILE A 57 6.22 -23.18 -17.35
CA ILE A 57 6.72 -24.20 -18.27
C ILE A 57 8.13 -24.60 -17.81
N GLY A 58 8.37 -25.89 -17.61
CA GLY A 58 9.70 -26.39 -17.24
C GLY A 58 10.24 -25.78 -15.93
N SER A 59 11.33 -25.03 -15.99
CA SER A 59 11.95 -24.32 -14.86
C SER A 59 11.52 -22.86 -14.74
N LEU A 60 10.63 -22.36 -15.62
CA LEU A 60 10.18 -20.98 -15.60
C LEU A 60 9.06 -20.80 -14.58
N HIS A 61 9.30 -19.93 -13.61
CA HIS A 61 8.37 -19.58 -12.55
C HIS A 61 7.83 -18.16 -12.72
N THR A 62 6.65 -17.88 -12.14
CA THR A 62 6.00 -16.56 -12.18
C THR A 62 6.74 -15.52 -11.35
N ASN A 63 7.41 -15.96 -10.29
CA ASN A 63 8.23 -15.11 -9.42
C ASN A 63 9.50 -15.86 -8.97
N TYR A 64 10.50 -15.08 -8.56
CA TYR A 64 11.75 -15.57 -7.98
C TYR A 64 12.00 -14.84 -6.67
N GLN A 65 12.25 -15.60 -5.61
CA GLN A 65 12.62 -15.03 -4.30
C GLN A 65 14.14 -15.05 -4.17
N VAL A 66 14.73 -13.87 -4.11
CA VAL A 66 16.18 -13.71 -3.98
C VAL A 66 16.49 -13.26 -2.57
N PRO A 67 17.21 -14.05 -1.75
CA PRO A 67 17.60 -13.64 -0.42
C PRO A 67 18.62 -12.48 -0.50
N ILE A 68 18.39 -11.42 0.30
CA ILE A 68 19.32 -10.32 0.38
C ILE A 68 20.52 -10.76 1.22
N PRO A 69 21.74 -10.77 0.65
CA PRO A 69 22.94 -11.16 1.38
C PRO A 69 23.13 -10.28 2.64
N THR A 70 23.63 -10.87 3.71
CA THR A 70 23.91 -10.22 5.01
C THR A 70 22.71 -9.69 5.79
N LEU A 71 21.47 -9.76 5.26
CA LEU A 71 20.27 -9.27 5.92
C LEU A 71 19.24 -10.38 6.15
N HIS A 72 19.12 -11.33 5.21
CA HIS A 72 18.16 -12.42 5.29
C HIS A 72 18.43 -13.30 6.50
N ASN A 73 17.43 -13.42 7.39
CA ASN A 73 17.47 -14.18 8.65
C ASN A 73 18.59 -13.76 9.63
N GLN A 74 19.05 -12.49 9.56
CA GLN A 74 20.06 -11.96 10.47
C GLN A 74 19.48 -10.98 11.50
N VAL A 75 18.27 -10.47 11.28
CA VAL A 75 17.60 -9.51 12.16
C VAL A 75 16.54 -10.21 12.98
N PHE A 76 16.56 -10.00 14.29
CA PHE A 76 15.56 -10.49 15.23
C PHE A 76 14.81 -9.30 15.81
N ARG A 77 13.47 -9.38 15.83
CA ARG A 77 12.65 -8.36 16.49
C ARG A 77 12.64 -8.58 18.00
N ASP A 78 12.41 -7.49 18.75
CA ASP A 78 12.26 -7.53 20.18
C ASP A 78 11.17 -8.50 20.62
N ALA A 79 11.38 -9.14 21.79
CA ALA A 79 10.42 -10.09 22.36
C ALA A 79 9.04 -9.45 22.63
N ALA A 80 9.00 -8.14 22.93
CA ALA A 80 7.77 -7.39 23.16
C ALA A 80 6.86 -7.31 21.93
N LEU A 81 7.38 -7.63 20.73
CA LEU A 81 6.64 -7.65 19.45
C LEU A 81 6.14 -9.05 19.08
N HIS A 82 6.32 -10.03 19.94
CA HIS A 82 5.87 -11.41 19.77
C HIS A 82 4.77 -11.76 20.77
N GLU A 83 3.85 -12.62 20.36
CA GLU A 83 2.86 -13.19 21.29
C GLU A 83 3.59 -14.04 22.36
N SER A 84 3.12 -13.98 23.62
CA SER A 84 3.70 -14.71 24.72
C SER A 84 3.80 -16.22 24.40
N GLY A 85 5.01 -16.76 24.44
CA GLY A 85 5.29 -18.17 24.14
C GLY A 85 5.71 -18.49 22.71
N GLN A 86 5.77 -17.51 21.79
CA GLN A 86 6.35 -17.73 20.47
C GLN A 86 7.87 -17.53 20.51
N GLN A 87 8.60 -18.45 19.85
CA GLN A 87 10.04 -18.27 19.66
C GLN A 87 10.31 -17.10 18.72
N GLN A 88 11.31 -16.29 19.02
CA GLN A 88 11.80 -15.24 18.14
C GLN A 88 12.23 -15.86 16.81
N LYS A 89 11.50 -15.55 15.74
CA LYS A 89 11.89 -15.97 14.39
C LYS A 89 12.69 -14.84 13.74
N PRO A 90 13.78 -15.17 13.04
CA PRO A 90 14.53 -14.18 12.28
C PRO A 90 13.66 -13.60 11.16
N GLU A 91 13.79 -12.30 10.89
CA GLU A 91 13.09 -11.66 9.78
C GLU A 91 13.65 -12.11 8.44
N SER A 92 12.76 -12.49 7.54
CA SER A 92 13.13 -12.83 6.18
C SER A 92 13.32 -11.55 5.35
N ALA A 93 14.48 -11.37 4.76
CA ALA A 93 14.77 -10.32 3.80
C ALA A 93 14.88 -10.94 2.41
N LEU A 94 13.73 -11.10 1.74
CA LEU A 94 13.62 -11.69 0.41
C LEU A 94 13.17 -10.62 -0.58
N PHE A 95 13.92 -10.45 -1.66
CA PHE A 95 13.47 -9.68 -2.80
C PHE A 95 12.62 -10.57 -3.70
N ASN A 96 11.33 -10.24 -3.80
CA ASN A 96 10.39 -10.96 -4.64
C ASN A 96 10.37 -10.37 -6.05
N PHE A 97 11.06 -11.01 -6.98
CA PHE A 97 11.06 -10.64 -8.40
C PHE A 97 9.87 -11.28 -9.12
N ALA A 98 8.69 -10.66 -8.95
CA ALA A 98 7.44 -11.07 -9.60
C ALA A 98 7.35 -10.46 -11.01
N TRP A 99 8.10 -11.00 -11.96
CA TRP A 99 8.20 -10.43 -13.31
C TRP A 99 6.91 -10.54 -14.13
N LEU A 100 6.09 -11.56 -13.90
CA LEU A 100 4.83 -11.78 -14.64
C LEU A 100 3.62 -11.20 -13.92
N THR A 101 3.53 -11.41 -12.60
CA THR A 101 2.35 -11.09 -11.79
C THR A 101 2.39 -9.69 -11.17
N ALA A 102 3.48 -8.96 -11.36
CA ALA A 102 3.53 -7.56 -10.98
C ALA A 102 2.53 -6.74 -11.83
N PRO A 103 1.70 -5.88 -11.21
CA PRO A 103 0.72 -5.05 -11.94
C PRO A 103 1.34 -4.22 -13.06
N GLY A 104 2.58 -3.78 -12.88
CA GLY A 104 3.32 -3.02 -13.89
C GLY A 104 3.54 -3.80 -15.18
N THR A 105 3.73 -5.10 -15.12
CA THR A 105 3.89 -5.94 -16.32
C THR A 105 2.61 -5.98 -17.15
N ALA A 106 1.45 -6.17 -16.49
CA ALA A 106 0.15 -6.16 -17.16
C ALA A 106 -0.13 -4.81 -17.84
N VAL A 107 0.14 -3.70 -17.13
CA VAL A 107 -0.03 -2.34 -17.67
C VAL A 107 0.92 -2.09 -18.85
N PHE A 108 2.18 -2.52 -18.74
CA PHE A 108 3.16 -2.36 -19.81
C PHE A 108 2.78 -3.14 -21.06
N VAL A 109 2.34 -4.39 -20.93
CA VAL A 109 1.85 -5.20 -22.03
C VAL A 109 0.60 -4.58 -22.65
N ALA A 110 -0.35 -4.09 -21.82
CA ALA A 110 -1.52 -3.36 -22.31
C ALA A 110 -1.13 -2.12 -23.15
N ALA A 111 -0.11 -1.37 -22.72
CA ALA A 111 0.40 -0.22 -23.45
C ALA A 111 0.97 -0.63 -24.82
N LEU A 112 1.78 -1.70 -24.87
CA LEU A 112 2.32 -2.22 -26.14
C LEU A 112 1.21 -2.68 -27.08
N LEU A 113 0.24 -3.45 -26.60
CA LEU A 113 -0.91 -3.87 -27.41
C LEU A 113 -1.72 -2.69 -27.90
N SER A 114 -1.91 -1.67 -27.08
CA SER A 114 -2.60 -0.44 -27.46
C SER A 114 -1.87 0.33 -28.55
N MET A 115 -0.54 0.40 -28.51
CA MET A 115 0.27 1.03 -29.58
C MET A 115 0.08 0.32 -30.93
N VAL A 116 0.04 -1.01 -30.92
CA VAL A 116 -0.21 -1.82 -32.13
C VAL A 116 -1.64 -1.60 -32.62
N MET A 117 -2.63 -1.66 -31.74
CA MET A 117 -4.04 -1.47 -32.07
C MET A 117 -4.32 -0.08 -32.65
N LEU A 118 -3.68 0.95 -32.11
CA LEU A 118 -3.76 2.33 -32.62
C LEU A 118 -2.90 2.56 -33.84
N ARG A 119 -2.24 1.52 -34.37
CA ARG A 119 -1.38 1.57 -35.57
C ARG A 119 -0.33 2.67 -35.50
N MET A 120 0.28 2.84 -34.35
CA MET A 120 1.34 3.83 -34.14
C MET A 120 2.57 3.46 -34.96
N ASN A 121 3.16 4.43 -35.62
CA ASN A 121 4.42 4.23 -36.35
C ASN A 121 5.62 4.23 -35.38
N LEU A 122 6.75 3.63 -35.77
CA LEU A 122 7.94 3.51 -34.91
C LEU A 122 8.43 4.86 -34.36
N GLY A 123 8.29 5.94 -35.14
CA GLY A 123 8.65 7.29 -34.69
C GLY A 123 7.74 7.81 -33.60
N GLN A 124 6.46 7.49 -33.62
CA GLN A 124 5.50 7.82 -32.54
C GLN A 124 5.80 7.00 -31.29
N VAL A 125 6.00 5.69 -31.42
CA VAL A 125 6.39 4.81 -30.34
C VAL A 125 7.67 5.30 -29.66
N GLY A 126 8.70 5.62 -30.44
CA GLY A 126 9.96 6.16 -29.92
C GLY A 126 9.79 7.48 -29.15
N ARG A 127 8.90 8.37 -29.63
CA ARG A 127 8.58 9.62 -28.91
C ARG A 127 7.89 9.34 -27.58
N VAL A 128 6.91 8.42 -27.54
CA VAL A 128 6.24 8.04 -26.29
C VAL A 128 7.25 7.49 -25.27
N PHE A 129 8.09 6.52 -25.65
CA PHE A 129 9.11 5.99 -24.77
C PHE A 129 10.08 7.05 -24.27
N ARG A 130 10.57 7.93 -25.15
CA ARG A 130 11.47 9.02 -24.78
C ARG A 130 10.82 9.99 -23.78
N GLN A 131 9.57 10.34 -24.01
CA GLN A 131 8.82 11.24 -23.12
C GLN A 131 8.58 10.57 -21.76
N THR A 132 8.13 9.32 -21.75
CA THR A 132 7.93 8.53 -20.51
C THR A 132 9.22 8.43 -19.71
N PHE A 133 10.34 8.08 -20.38
CA PHE A 133 11.64 8.00 -19.70
C PHE A 133 12.06 9.36 -19.11
N ARG A 134 11.83 10.45 -19.84
CA ARG A 134 12.11 11.80 -19.33
C ARG A 134 11.26 12.16 -18.12
N GLN A 135 9.97 11.79 -18.12
CA GLN A 135 9.07 12.00 -16.98
C GLN A 135 9.47 11.16 -15.76
N MET A 136 9.90 9.92 -15.98
CA MET A 136 10.25 8.99 -14.92
C MET A 136 11.67 9.18 -14.35
N ARG A 137 12.48 10.05 -14.95
CA ARG A 137 13.89 10.28 -14.56
C ARG A 137 14.05 10.76 -13.12
N ILE A 138 13.11 11.54 -12.60
CA ILE A 138 13.11 12.04 -11.22
C ILE A 138 12.34 11.09 -10.29
N PRO A 139 11.11 10.66 -10.61
CA PRO A 139 10.35 9.76 -9.74
C PRO A 139 11.05 8.45 -9.41
N ILE A 140 11.70 7.79 -10.38
CA ILE A 140 12.35 6.49 -10.13
C ILE A 140 13.41 6.57 -9.02
N PRO A 141 14.46 7.43 -9.08
CA PRO A 141 15.44 7.52 -8.00
C PRO A 141 14.82 8.03 -6.69
N THR A 142 13.84 8.93 -6.75
CA THR A 142 13.14 9.40 -5.55
C THR A 142 12.44 8.24 -4.83
N ILE A 143 11.65 7.45 -5.55
CA ILE A 143 10.95 6.29 -4.99
C ILE A 143 11.96 5.25 -4.48
N ALA A 144 13.06 5.01 -5.21
CA ALA A 144 14.11 4.09 -4.77
C ALA A 144 14.75 4.53 -3.44
N CYS A 145 15.07 5.82 -3.29
CA CYS A 145 15.60 6.36 -2.04
C CYS A 145 14.60 6.26 -0.89
N MET A 146 13.31 6.51 -1.16
CA MET A 146 12.25 6.43 -0.13
C MET A 146 12.01 4.99 0.32
N LEU A 147 11.95 4.04 -0.61
CA LEU A 147 11.87 2.62 -0.28
C LEU A 147 13.12 2.18 0.51
N GLY A 148 14.30 2.62 0.11
CA GLY A 148 15.54 2.38 0.84
C GLY A 148 15.46 2.88 2.27
N LEU A 149 15.00 4.12 2.48
CA LEU A 149 14.80 4.67 3.83
C LEU A 149 13.78 3.87 4.64
N SER A 150 12.65 3.49 4.04
CA SER A 150 11.64 2.67 4.70
C SER A 150 12.19 1.31 5.14
N TYR A 151 13.01 0.65 4.33
CA TYR A 151 13.67 -0.59 4.73
C TYR A 151 14.71 -0.37 5.83
N VAL A 152 15.48 0.72 5.79
CA VAL A 152 16.43 1.07 6.86
C VAL A 152 15.70 1.27 8.19
N THR A 153 14.61 2.04 8.23
CA THR A 153 13.83 2.26 9.44
C THR A 153 13.24 0.96 9.99
N ARG A 154 12.78 0.08 9.10
CA ARG A 154 12.24 -1.24 9.46
C ARG A 154 13.30 -2.14 10.10
N TYR A 155 14.45 -2.32 9.45
CA TYR A 155 15.50 -3.22 9.96
C TYR A 155 16.30 -2.61 11.12
N ALA A 156 16.27 -1.29 11.29
CA ALA A 156 16.80 -0.60 12.48
C ALA A 156 15.85 -0.65 13.69
N GLY A 157 14.60 -1.16 13.52
CA GLY A 157 13.61 -1.27 14.60
C GLY A 157 12.99 0.06 15.04
N MET A 158 13.16 1.13 14.26
CA MET A 158 12.60 2.45 14.60
C MET A 158 11.07 2.45 14.57
N ASP A 159 10.49 1.72 13.63
CA ASP A 159 9.06 1.46 13.52
C ASP A 159 8.51 0.71 14.73
N ALA A 160 9.21 -0.32 15.17
CA ALA A 160 8.86 -1.10 16.35
C ALA A 160 8.88 -0.24 17.61
N THR A 161 9.91 0.58 17.79
CA THR A 161 10.02 1.52 18.90
C THR A 161 8.85 2.51 18.93
N LEU A 162 8.49 3.06 17.78
CA LEU A 162 7.35 3.96 17.64
C LEU A 162 6.03 3.24 18.02
N GLY A 163 5.84 2.03 17.51
CA GLY A 163 4.67 1.21 17.81
C GLY A 163 4.52 0.90 19.30
N ILE A 164 5.61 0.52 19.97
CA ILE A 164 5.61 0.27 21.41
C ILE A 164 5.28 1.55 22.21
N ALA A 165 5.79 2.70 21.77
CA ALA A 165 5.47 3.98 22.41
C ALA A 165 3.96 4.29 22.32
N PHE A 166 3.32 4.05 21.18
CA PHE A 166 1.86 4.19 21.07
C PHE A 166 1.09 3.15 21.88
N ALA A 167 1.58 1.91 21.96
CA ALA A 167 0.97 0.87 22.80
C ALA A 167 0.92 1.29 24.27
N GLY A 168 1.89 2.07 24.74
CA GLY A 168 1.93 2.64 26.08
C GLY A 168 0.81 3.63 26.43
N THR A 169 -0.02 4.06 25.45
CA THR A 169 -1.16 4.97 25.70
C THR A 169 -2.34 4.29 26.40
N GLY A 170 -2.31 2.97 26.56
CA GLY A 170 -3.30 2.20 27.34
C GLY A 170 -4.73 2.38 26.82
N LEU A 171 -5.63 2.91 27.65
CA LEU A 171 -7.06 3.10 27.31
C LEU A 171 -7.30 4.03 26.10
N LEU A 172 -6.38 4.92 25.78
CA LEU A 172 -6.47 5.78 24.59
C LEU A 172 -5.96 5.12 23.32
N TYR A 173 -5.43 3.91 23.41
CA TYR A 173 -4.87 3.21 22.27
C TYR A 173 -5.81 3.06 21.09
N PRO A 174 -7.13 2.79 21.24
CA PRO A 174 -8.05 2.72 20.10
C PRO A 174 -8.08 4.00 19.25
N PHE A 175 -7.84 5.16 19.84
CA PHE A 175 -7.70 6.41 19.10
C PHE A 175 -6.38 6.45 18.32
N PHE A 176 -5.30 5.94 18.89
CA PHE A 176 -3.97 5.98 18.28
C PHE A 176 -3.71 4.84 17.29
N ALA A 177 -4.45 3.75 17.37
CA ALA A 177 -4.27 2.60 16.47
C ALA A 177 -4.39 2.97 14.97
N PRO A 178 -5.40 3.72 14.50
CA PRO A 178 -5.43 4.17 13.12
C PRO A 178 -4.37 5.23 12.78
N ILE A 179 -3.91 6.03 13.75
CA ILE A 179 -2.80 6.97 13.55
C ILE A 179 -1.50 6.22 13.30
N LEU A 180 -1.29 5.10 13.99
CA LEU A 180 -0.15 4.22 13.73
C LEU A 180 -0.22 3.63 12.32
N GLY A 181 -1.40 3.20 11.88
CA GLY A 181 -1.65 2.77 10.50
C GLY A 181 -1.38 3.86 9.47
N TRP A 182 -1.82 5.09 9.75
CA TRP A 182 -1.56 6.29 8.95
C TRP A 182 -0.07 6.55 8.78
N LEU A 183 0.70 6.52 9.88
CA LEU A 183 2.16 6.64 9.86
C LEU A 183 2.81 5.46 9.10
N GLY A 184 2.28 4.25 9.29
CA GLY A 184 2.79 3.06 8.62
C GLY A 184 2.70 3.17 7.10
N VAL A 185 1.59 3.64 6.56
CA VAL A 185 1.45 3.87 5.10
C VAL A 185 2.30 5.02 4.63
N PHE A 186 2.38 6.11 5.40
CA PHE A 186 3.29 7.22 5.08
C PHE A 186 4.74 6.74 4.94
N LEU A 187 5.20 5.85 5.84
CA LEU A 187 6.58 5.33 5.83
C LEU A 187 6.80 4.27 4.75
N THR A 188 5.83 3.36 4.55
CA THR A 188 6.00 2.19 3.66
C THR A 188 5.44 2.40 2.26
N GLY A 189 4.61 3.40 2.08
CA GLY A 189 3.92 3.69 0.82
C GLY A 189 2.79 2.72 0.49
N THR A 190 2.49 1.73 1.33
CA THR A 190 1.42 0.75 1.08
C THR A 190 0.70 0.33 2.35
N ASP A 191 -0.61 0.08 2.24
CA ASP A 191 -1.40 -0.45 3.36
C ASP A 191 -0.91 -1.86 3.77
N ALA A 192 -0.60 -2.71 2.80
CA ALA A 192 0.00 -4.02 3.07
C ALA A 192 1.33 -3.91 3.82
N GLY A 193 2.16 -2.91 3.51
CA GLY A 193 3.39 -2.60 4.23
C GLY A 193 3.13 -2.18 5.67
N SER A 194 2.18 -1.29 5.90
CA SER A 194 1.74 -0.86 7.24
C SER A 194 1.22 -2.03 8.06
N ASN A 195 0.38 -2.88 7.48
CA ASN A 195 -0.18 -4.05 8.17
C ASN A 195 0.90 -5.10 8.49
N ALA A 196 1.86 -5.31 7.59
CA ALA A 196 3.01 -6.19 7.85
C ALA A 196 3.93 -5.64 8.95
N LEU A 197 3.98 -4.31 9.08
CA LEU A 197 4.81 -3.62 10.06
C LEU A 197 4.18 -3.63 11.45
N PHE A 198 2.93 -3.20 11.55
CA PHE A 198 2.25 -2.95 12.82
C PHE A 198 1.15 -3.95 13.16
N GLY A 199 0.72 -4.82 12.24
CA GLY A 199 -0.40 -5.73 12.47
C GLY A 199 -0.22 -6.65 13.70
N SER A 200 0.96 -7.24 13.87
CA SER A 200 1.26 -8.05 15.05
C SER A 200 1.24 -7.22 16.34
N LEU A 201 1.83 -6.01 16.33
CA LEU A 201 1.80 -5.10 17.46
C LEU A 201 0.37 -4.69 17.81
N GLN A 202 -0.44 -4.33 16.81
CA GLN A 202 -1.86 -3.97 16.99
C GLN A 202 -2.62 -5.12 17.69
N LYS A 203 -2.42 -6.35 17.22
CA LYS A 203 -3.05 -7.53 17.81
C LYS A 203 -2.60 -7.77 19.25
N ILE A 204 -1.28 -7.71 19.54
CA ILE A 204 -0.71 -7.90 20.86
C ILE A 204 -1.22 -6.82 21.80
N THR A 205 -1.20 -5.56 21.40
CA THR A 205 -1.68 -4.45 22.23
C THR A 205 -3.17 -4.59 22.51
N ALA A 206 -3.99 -4.94 21.52
CA ALA A 206 -5.42 -5.21 21.73
C ALA A 206 -5.62 -6.31 22.77
N THR A 207 -4.83 -7.40 22.72
CA THR A 207 -4.88 -8.49 23.69
C THR A 207 -4.49 -8.01 25.10
N THR A 208 -3.44 -7.21 25.19
CA THR A 208 -2.92 -6.71 26.48
C THR A 208 -3.91 -5.77 27.15
N ILE A 209 -4.50 -4.83 26.41
CA ILE A 209 -5.44 -3.87 26.99
C ILE A 209 -6.84 -4.46 27.23
N ALA A 210 -7.24 -5.47 26.47
CA ALA A 210 -8.49 -6.20 26.70
C ALA A 210 -8.41 -7.17 27.89
N GLY A 211 -7.20 -7.62 28.25
CA GLY A 211 -6.97 -8.54 29.37
C GLY A 211 -6.76 -7.84 30.72
N PRO A 212 -6.65 -8.64 31.80
CA PRO A 212 -6.33 -8.12 33.14
C PRO A 212 -4.93 -7.47 33.17
N PRO A 213 -4.70 -6.42 33.93
CA PRO A 213 -5.64 -5.79 34.88
C PRO A 213 -6.55 -4.72 34.26
N LEU A 214 -6.33 -4.32 32.98
CA LEU A 214 -7.01 -3.18 32.39
C LEU A 214 -8.47 -3.46 32.01
N ASN A 215 -8.76 -4.69 31.50
CA ASN A 215 -10.09 -5.06 31.00
C ASN A 215 -10.80 -3.92 30.26
N ALA A 216 -10.05 -3.30 29.32
CA ALA A 216 -10.40 -2.02 28.74
C ALA A 216 -11.70 -2.02 27.91
N PHE A 217 -12.12 -3.18 27.41
CA PHE A 217 -13.25 -3.32 26.51
C PHE A 217 -14.36 -4.18 27.14
N PRO A 218 -15.18 -3.61 28.06
CA PRO A 218 -16.17 -4.39 28.80
C PRO A 218 -17.25 -5.03 27.90
N ASP A 219 -17.58 -4.39 26.78
CA ASP A 219 -18.64 -4.82 25.86
C ASP A 219 -18.13 -5.59 24.62
N LEU A 220 -16.81 -5.76 24.50
CA LEU A 220 -16.20 -6.46 23.36
C LEU A 220 -15.51 -7.76 23.83
N SER A 221 -15.72 -8.83 23.10
CA SER A 221 -14.90 -10.03 23.25
C SER A 221 -13.45 -9.74 22.84
N LEU A 222 -12.50 -10.55 23.31
CA LEU A 222 -11.10 -10.43 22.91
C LEU A 222 -10.91 -10.45 21.41
N GLY A 223 -11.63 -11.34 20.69
CA GLY A 223 -11.59 -11.43 19.25
C GLY A 223 -12.09 -10.15 18.58
N GLN A 224 -13.19 -9.58 19.08
CA GLN A 224 -13.71 -8.30 18.58
C GLN A 224 -12.73 -7.16 18.79
N ALA A 225 -12.10 -7.07 19.98
CA ALA A 225 -11.08 -6.07 20.26
C ALA A 225 -9.89 -6.18 19.29
N GLN A 226 -9.43 -7.39 19.01
CA GLN A 226 -8.35 -7.64 18.03
C GLN A 226 -8.78 -7.23 16.61
N VAL A 227 -10.00 -7.60 16.18
CA VAL A 227 -10.54 -7.21 14.86
C VAL A 227 -10.64 -5.69 14.76
N LEU A 228 -11.22 -5.02 15.75
CA LEU A 228 -11.37 -3.56 15.75
C LEU A 228 -10.02 -2.86 15.59
N ILE A 229 -9.05 -3.21 16.43
CA ILE A 229 -7.75 -2.55 16.46
C ILE A 229 -6.93 -2.87 15.19
N CYS A 230 -6.91 -4.11 14.73
CA CYS A 230 -6.20 -4.46 13.49
C CYS A 230 -6.84 -3.83 12.24
N THR A 231 -8.17 -3.77 12.19
CA THR A 231 -8.89 -3.13 11.08
C THR A 231 -8.66 -1.62 11.08
N SER A 232 -8.60 -0.99 12.26
CA SER A 232 -8.34 0.45 12.36
C SER A 232 -6.96 0.84 11.83
N ASN A 233 -5.96 -0.05 11.91
CA ASN A 233 -4.66 0.15 11.27
C ASN A 233 -4.80 0.34 9.75
N SER A 234 -5.49 -0.57 9.08
CA SER A 234 -5.76 -0.47 7.64
C SER A 234 -6.58 0.77 7.30
N THR A 235 -7.64 1.05 8.06
CA THR A 235 -8.51 2.21 7.80
C THR A 235 -7.74 3.53 7.95
N GLY A 236 -6.92 3.64 8.99
CA GLY A 236 -6.01 4.79 9.18
C GLY A 236 -4.98 4.90 8.08
N GLY A 237 -4.48 3.76 7.60
CA GLY A 237 -3.54 3.65 6.48
C GLY A 237 -4.06 4.31 5.20
N VAL A 238 -5.36 4.19 4.91
CA VAL A 238 -5.99 4.86 3.76
C VAL A 238 -5.77 6.39 3.80
N MET A 239 -5.87 7.00 4.97
CA MET A 239 -5.61 8.43 5.13
C MET A 239 -4.13 8.77 4.97
N GLY A 240 -3.24 7.85 5.36
CA GLY A 240 -1.79 7.97 5.15
C GLY A 240 -1.41 7.96 3.66
N LYS A 241 -2.20 7.30 2.82
CA LYS A 241 -1.97 7.24 1.38
C LYS A 241 -2.07 8.61 0.69
N MET A 242 -2.82 9.55 1.26
CA MET A 242 -2.92 10.92 0.74
C MET A 242 -1.59 11.67 0.78
N ILE A 243 -0.76 11.39 1.77
CA ILE A 243 0.52 12.07 2.01
C ILE A 243 1.73 11.21 1.66
N ASP A 244 1.48 10.00 1.20
CA ASP A 244 2.54 9.09 0.78
C ASP A 244 3.32 9.68 -0.39
N ALA A 245 4.59 9.83 -0.18
CA ALA A 245 5.45 10.49 -1.12
C ALA A 245 5.63 9.72 -2.43
N GLN A 246 5.50 8.37 -2.43
CA GLN A 246 5.51 7.58 -3.67
C GLN A 246 4.33 7.94 -4.55
N SER A 247 3.13 8.01 -3.98
CA SER A 247 1.91 8.38 -4.71
C SER A 247 1.96 9.81 -5.24
N ILE A 248 2.47 10.75 -4.43
CA ILE A 248 2.65 12.14 -4.85
C ILE A 248 3.64 12.22 -6.01
N CYS A 249 4.79 11.54 -5.95
CA CYS A 249 5.77 11.53 -7.04
C CYS A 249 5.19 10.91 -8.34
N VAL A 250 4.39 9.85 -8.24
CA VAL A 250 3.73 9.26 -9.40
C VAL A 250 2.68 10.21 -9.96
N ALA A 251 1.89 10.85 -9.11
CA ALA A 251 0.86 11.80 -9.52
C ALA A 251 1.47 13.02 -10.24
N THR A 252 2.54 13.61 -9.71
CA THR A 252 3.24 14.74 -10.35
C THR A 252 3.85 14.37 -11.68
N ALA A 253 4.41 13.15 -11.79
CA ALA A 253 4.92 12.64 -13.06
C ALA A 253 3.82 12.43 -14.10
N ALA A 254 2.70 11.84 -13.70
CA ALA A 254 1.57 11.55 -14.58
C ALA A 254 0.88 12.83 -15.09
N THR A 255 0.85 13.88 -14.27
CA THR A 255 0.19 15.16 -14.58
C THR A 255 1.13 16.24 -15.11
N ASN A 256 2.40 15.90 -15.42
CA ASN A 256 3.44 16.87 -15.83
C ASN A 256 3.67 18.01 -14.81
N GLN A 257 3.52 17.73 -13.52
CA GLN A 257 3.72 18.69 -12.43
C GLN A 257 4.97 18.39 -11.60
N LEU A 258 6.02 17.87 -12.24
CA LEU A 258 7.30 17.58 -11.59
C LEU A 258 7.86 18.82 -10.86
N GLY A 259 8.31 18.63 -9.62
CA GLY A 259 8.81 19.70 -8.74
C GLY A 259 7.73 20.37 -7.90
N LYS A 260 6.44 19.99 -8.02
CA LYS A 260 5.33 20.48 -7.20
C LYS A 260 4.91 19.52 -6.09
N GLU A 261 5.74 18.53 -5.76
CA GLU A 261 5.45 17.50 -4.76
C GLU A 261 5.16 18.11 -3.39
N ALA A 262 5.94 19.14 -3.00
CA ALA A 262 5.75 19.84 -1.74
C ALA A 262 4.44 20.64 -1.69
N ASP A 263 3.99 21.19 -2.81
CA ASP A 263 2.73 21.95 -2.88
C ASP A 263 1.53 21.02 -2.74
N ILE A 264 1.57 19.83 -3.40
CA ILE A 264 0.55 18.80 -3.23
C ILE A 264 0.52 18.32 -1.79
N PHE A 265 1.68 17.98 -1.21
CA PHE A 265 1.78 17.56 0.18
C PHE A 265 1.15 18.59 1.13
N LYS A 266 1.50 19.89 1.00
CA LYS A 266 0.93 20.96 1.81
C LYS A 266 -0.59 21.08 1.66
N ALA A 267 -1.11 20.86 0.46
CA ALA A 267 -2.54 20.95 0.20
C ALA A 267 -3.33 19.81 0.87
N VAL A 268 -2.75 18.60 0.95
CA VAL A 268 -3.49 17.42 1.42
C VAL A 268 -3.22 17.04 2.88
N ILE A 269 -2.11 17.50 3.49
CA ILE A 269 -1.69 17.09 4.84
C ILE A 269 -2.77 17.33 5.90
N TRP A 270 -3.38 18.48 5.90
CA TRP A 270 -4.42 18.83 6.88
C TRP A 270 -5.70 18.00 6.71
N HIS A 271 -6.07 17.70 5.47
CA HIS A 271 -7.19 16.78 5.19
C HIS A 271 -6.89 15.36 5.66
N SER A 272 -5.68 14.89 5.42
CA SER A 272 -5.22 13.58 5.86
C SER A 272 -5.24 13.45 7.38
N ILE A 273 -4.70 14.44 8.11
CA ILE A 273 -4.72 14.47 9.57
C ILE A 273 -6.16 14.53 10.10
N PHE A 274 -6.99 15.41 9.55
CA PHE A 274 -8.39 15.54 9.95
C PHE A 274 -9.15 14.23 9.82
N LEU A 275 -9.00 13.54 8.69
CA LEU A 275 -9.64 12.24 8.46
C LEU A 275 -9.07 11.15 9.38
N ALA A 276 -7.76 11.13 9.61
CA ALA A 276 -7.14 10.19 10.55
C ALA A 276 -7.67 10.37 11.97
N VAL A 277 -7.87 11.62 12.42
CA VAL A 277 -8.49 11.93 13.71
C VAL A 277 -9.94 11.44 13.76
N ILE A 278 -10.73 11.64 12.71
CA ILE A 278 -12.11 11.12 12.63
C ILE A 278 -12.12 9.60 12.79
N ILE A 279 -11.25 8.88 12.08
CA ILE A 279 -11.15 7.42 12.21
C ILE A 279 -10.72 7.03 13.64
N GLY A 280 -9.78 7.78 14.24
CA GLY A 280 -9.40 7.58 15.63
C GLY A 280 -10.56 7.72 16.61
N LEU A 281 -11.38 8.77 16.44
CA LEU A 281 -12.57 8.98 17.24
C LEU A 281 -13.63 7.90 17.02
N LEU A 282 -13.85 7.47 15.77
CA LEU A 282 -14.77 6.37 15.45
C LEU A 282 -14.30 5.06 16.10
N THR A 283 -13.02 4.73 16.02
CA THR A 283 -12.45 3.55 16.67
C THR A 283 -12.61 3.61 18.19
N LEU A 284 -12.42 4.80 18.80
CA LEU A 284 -12.64 5.01 20.22
C LEU A 284 -14.12 4.81 20.61
N LEU A 285 -15.06 5.34 19.80
CA LEU A 285 -16.49 5.12 20.01
C LEU A 285 -16.86 3.64 19.89
N GLN A 286 -16.33 2.94 18.89
CA GLN A 286 -16.55 1.50 18.70
C GLN A 286 -15.92 0.65 19.81
N ALA A 287 -14.88 1.17 20.47
CA ALA A 287 -14.25 0.49 21.60
C ALA A 287 -15.06 0.59 22.92
N TYR A 288 -15.73 1.72 23.15
CA TYR A 288 -16.26 2.06 24.49
C TYR A 288 -17.73 2.46 24.55
N VAL A 289 -18.36 2.82 23.46
CA VAL A 289 -19.69 3.45 23.48
C VAL A 289 -20.73 2.60 22.77
N HIS A 290 -21.76 2.16 23.51
CA HIS A 290 -22.96 1.59 22.90
C HIS A 290 -23.77 2.71 22.16
N PRO A 291 -24.31 2.50 20.92
CA PRO A 291 -24.41 1.23 20.19
C PRO A 291 -23.21 0.91 19.26
N PHE A 292 -22.16 1.73 19.24
CA PHE A 292 -21.04 1.56 18.31
C PHE A 292 -20.24 0.26 18.59
N THR A 293 -20.17 -0.20 19.84
CA THR A 293 -19.56 -1.49 20.20
C THR A 293 -20.25 -2.66 19.48
N GLY A 294 -21.58 -2.58 19.32
CA GLY A 294 -22.35 -3.59 18.58
C GLY A 294 -22.08 -3.65 17.08
N MET A 295 -21.41 -2.65 16.51
CA MET A 295 -21.03 -2.63 15.08
C MET A 295 -19.74 -3.42 14.80
N VAL A 296 -18.98 -3.81 15.84
CA VAL A 296 -17.75 -4.57 15.69
C VAL A 296 -18.10 -6.04 15.39
N PRO A 297 -17.70 -6.57 14.22
CA PRO A 297 -18.05 -7.93 13.83
C PRO A 297 -17.40 -8.95 14.78
N GLN A 298 -18.08 -10.08 14.97
CA GLN A 298 -17.48 -11.24 15.61
C GLN A 298 -16.51 -11.91 14.64
N PRO A 299 -15.32 -12.35 15.10
CA PRO A 299 -14.34 -13.03 14.27
C PRO A 299 -14.80 -14.41 13.83
#